data_f179e4a3d6ce68a0841f459cca58fe77
#
_entry.id   f179e4a3d6ce68a0841f459cca58fe77
#
_cell.length_a   1.000
_cell.length_b   1.000
_cell.length_c   1.000
_cell.angle_alpha   90.00
_cell.angle_beta   90.00
_cell.angle_gamma   90.00
#
_symmetry.space_group_name_H-M   'P 1'
#
loop_
_entity.id
_entity.type
_entity.pdbx_description
1 polymer ?
#
loop_
_entity_poly.entity_id
_entity_poly.type
_entity_poly.pdbx_seq_one_letter_code
_entity_poly.pdbx_strand_id
1 'polypeptide(L)'
;MIRFFSYFFLILILSLKVIALEVTLTQGTVKPTPIAVTDLFSENSNFEKIGKNISNVISDNLERSGLFIPLDEKAFIQSNKSLSQQPRFEDWKVIKAQHLVAGKIFGSNGKISVEFRLYDVFQQKQLVGKKYETSEKNWRRVAHIISDSVFKNITGEGGYFDTRIVYVAETGPKDNKQKRLAIMDQDQANHRFLTDGSYLVLTPRFSPNSQKITYMSYVNRNSPRVYIFDIETGKQEIVGEFPGMTFAPRFSPDGNKIVMSFTDPDIGNSEIYILDLKTRISKRITDNSAIDVSASFSPDGKKIVFNSDRSGRRHLYISDVDGKNVKRISREAGSYYTPVWSPRGDMIAFTKQEGGQFYI
;
A
#
# COMPACT_ATOMS: atom_id res chain seq x y z
N MET A 1 -44.83 -29.64 -62.35
CA MET A 1 -43.86 -30.38 -61.49
C MET A 1 -42.67 -29.48 -61.31
N ILE A 2 -42.64 -28.73 -60.17
CA ILE A 2 -41.61 -27.74 -59.81
C ILE A 2 -40.71 -28.40 -58.80
N ARG A 3 -39.43 -28.57 -59.11
CA ARG A 3 -38.41 -29.07 -58.19
C ARG A 3 -37.82 -27.88 -57.43
N PHE A 4 -38.03 -27.82 -56.13
CA PHE A 4 -37.35 -26.93 -55.20
C PHE A 4 -35.93 -27.46 -54.89
N PHE A 5 -34.90 -26.70 -55.23
CA PHE A 5 -33.51 -26.89 -54.78
C PHE A 5 -33.32 -26.09 -53.51
N SER A 6 -33.17 -26.83 -52.40
CA SER A 6 -32.81 -26.22 -51.13
C SER A 6 -31.28 -26.09 -51.03
N TYR A 7 -30.76 -24.87 -51.05
CA TYR A 7 -29.35 -24.59 -50.77
C TYR A 7 -29.13 -24.55 -49.26
N PHE A 8 -28.48 -25.59 -48.76
CA PHE A 8 -27.97 -25.62 -47.38
C PHE A 8 -26.66 -24.82 -47.32
N PHE A 9 -26.71 -23.60 -46.80
CA PHE A 9 -25.54 -22.74 -46.64
C PHE A 9 -24.82 -23.15 -45.33
N LEU A 10 -23.77 -23.95 -45.48
CA LEU A 10 -22.90 -24.33 -44.34
C LEU A 10 -22.00 -23.15 -44.04
N ILE A 11 -22.36 -22.37 -43.00
CA ILE A 11 -21.49 -21.30 -42.45
C ILE A 11 -20.39 -21.97 -41.65
N LEU A 12 -19.21 -22.09 -42.24
CA LEU A 12 -17.98 -22.50 -41.59
C LEU A 12 -17.51 -21.34 -40.70
N ILE A 13 -17.79 -21.39 -39.39
CA ILE A 13 -17.25 -20.45 -38.42
C ILE A 13 -15.77 -20.78 -38.24
N LEU A 14 -14.92 -20.11 -39.01
CA LEU A 14 -13.50 -20.03 -38.75
C LEU A 14 -13.29 -19.23 -37.45
N SER A 15 -13.05 -19.92 -36.36
CA SER A 15 -12.54 -19.29 -35.12
C SER A 15 -11.15 -18.73 -35.41
N LEU A 16 -11.09 -17.45 -35.79
CA LEU A 16 -9.86 -16.68 -35.80
C LEU A 16 -9.34 -16.67 -34.37
N LYS A 17 -8.26 -17.40 -34.13
CA LYS A 17 -7.47 -17.20 -32.91
C LYS A 17 -6.98 -15.77 -32.93
N VAL A 18 -7.59 -14.91 -32.12
CA VAL A 18 -7.04 -13.60 -31.81
C VAL A 18 -5.72 -13.89 -31.06
N ILE A 19 -4.62 -13.77 -31.78
CA ILE A 19 -3.30 -13.73 -31.16
C ILE A 19 -3.28 -12.38 -30.42
N ALA A 20 -3.53 -12.39 -29.12
CA ALA A 20 -3.30 -11.24 -28.30
C ALA A 20 -1.82 -10.84 -28.49
N LEU A 21 -1.59 -9.63 -28.96
CA LEU A 21 -0.25 -9.06 -29.05
C LEU A 21 0.28 -8.96 -27.63
N GLU A 22 1.14 -9.89 -27.23
CA GLU A 22 1.87 -9.85 -25.97
C GLU A 22 2.95 -8.77 -26.10
N VAL A 23 2.59 -7.55 -25.74
CA VAL A 23 3.56 -6.46 -25.63
C VAL A 23 4.33 -6.70 -24.35
N THR A 24 5.44 -7.40 -24.45
CA THR A 24 6.44 -7.41 -23.38
C THR A 24 7.04 -6.01 -23.34
N LEU A 25 6.55 -5.16 -22.43
CA LEU A 25 7.23 -3.94 -22.06
C LEU A 25 8.54 -4.35 -21.36
N THR A 26 9.59 -4.58 -22.15
CA THR A 26 10.96 -4.51 -21.62
C THR A 26 11.07 -3.15 -20.97
N GLN A 27 11.50 -3.10 -19.71
CA GLN A 27 11.70 -1.88 -18.93
C GLN A 27 12.30 -0.78 -19.80
N GLY A 28 11.45 0.05 -20.35
CA GLY A 28 11.86 1.34 -20.84
C GLY A 28 12.37 2.08 -19.63
N THR A 29 13.61 2.55 -19.65
CA THR A 29 14.13 3.47 -18.65
C THR A 29 13.18 4.67 -18.66
N VAL A 30 12.28 4.74 -17.67
CA VAL A 30 11.42 5.90 -17.50
C VAL A 30 12.37 7.05 -17.20
N LYS A 31 12.51 7.98 -18.15
CA LYS A 31 13.34 9.17 -17.93
C LYS A 31 12.59 10.05 -16.93
N PRO A 32 13.13 10.26 -15.72
CA PRO A 32 12.42 11.03 -14.72
C PRO A 32 12.15 12.46 -15.20
N THR A 33 10.99 12.99 -14.85
CA THR A 33 10.49 14.30 -15.26
C THR A 33 11.09 15.41 -14.40
N PRO A 34 11.79 16.42 -14.97
CA PRO A 34 12.27 17.57 -14.20
C PRO A 34 11.12 18.39 -13.64
N ILE A 35 11.13 18.64 -12.33
CA ILE A 35 10.11 19.39 -11.62
C ILE A 35 10.75 20.46 -10.72
N ALA A 36 10.21 21.67 -10.78
CA ALA A 36 10.57 22.73 -9.84
C ALA A 36 9.55 22.75 -8.69
N VAL A 37 10.03 22.67 -7.45
CA VAL A 37 9.22 22.84 -6.25
C VAL A 37 9.75 24.05 -5.50
N THR A 38 9.00 25.15 -5.51
CA THR A 38 9.44 26.37 -4.84
C THR A 38 9.03 26.38 -3.38
N ASP A 39 9.78 27.06 -2.54
CA ASP A 39 9.36 27.33 -1.17
C ASP A 39 7.97 28.00 -1.16
N LEU A 40 7.07 27.51 -0.31
CA LEU A 40 5.75 28.15 -0.15
C LEU A 40 5.93 29.53 0.47
N PHE A 41 5.45 30.54 -0.23
CA PHE A 41 5.58 31.92 0.21
C PHE A 41 4.75 32.21 1.47
N SER A 42 5.33 32.98 2.40
CA SER A 42 4.61 33.56 3.53
C SER A 42 5.13 34.98 3.82
N GLU A 43 4.26 35.87 4.25
CA GLU A 43 4.62 37.19 4.80
C GLU A 43 5.09 37.09 6.26
N ASN A 44 4.77 35.98 6.93
CA ASN A 44 5.12 35.73 8.31
C ASN A 44 6.32 34.75 8.40
N SER A 45 7.39 35.18 9.03
CA SER A 45 8.64 34.40 9.15
C SER A 45 8.46 33.04 9.85
N ASN A 46 7.52 32.89 10.78
CA ASN A 46 7.25 31.62 11.41
C ASN A 46 6.67 30.60 10.42
N PHE A 47 5.80 31.05 9.52
CA PHE A 47 5.20 30.19 8.49
C PHE A 47 6.12 30.00 7.29
N GLU A 48 7.05 30.93 7.04
CA GLU A 48 8.09 30.76 6.01
C GLU A 48 8.91 29.48 6.23
N LYS A 49 9.36 29.24 7.47
CA LYS A 49 10.08 28.01 7.83
C LYS A 49 9.22 26.75 7.61
N ILE A 50 7.95 26.79 7.95
CA ILE A 50 7.03 25.67 7.73
C ILE A 50 6.82 25.49 6.23
N GLY A 51 6.65 26.59 5.46
CA GLY A 51 6.54 26.56 4.01
C GLY A 51 7.71 25.87 3.34
N LYS A 52 8.92 26.23 3.73
CA LYS A 52 10.16 25.57 3.25
C LYS A 52 10.19 24.08 3.60
N ASN A 53 9.85 23.72 4.82
CA ASN A 53 9.79 22.31 5.23
C ASN A 53 8.77 21.50 4.42
N ILE A 54 7.61 22.10 4.08
CA ILE A 54 6.61 21.47 3.22
C ILE A 54 7.18 21.23 1.83
N SER A 55 7.84 22.22 1.24
CA SER A 55 8.44 22.13 -0.11
C SER A 55 9.55 21.07 -0.16
N ASN A 56 10.40 21.00 0.86
CA ASN A 56 11.41 19.96 0.96
C ASN A 56 10.80 18.56 0.99
N VAL A 57 9.77 18.34 1.82
CA VAL A 57 9.09 17.04 1.87
C VAL A 57 8.42 16.68 0.56
N ILE A 58 7.86 17.66 -0.16
CA ILE A 58 7.28 17.43 -1.49
C ILE A 58 8.38 17.00 -2.47
N SER A 59 9.50 17.72 -2.50
CA SER A 59 10.66 17.39 -3.35
C SER A 59 11.18 15.98 -3.06
N ASP A 60 11.46 15.66 -1.80
CA ASP A 60 11.97 14.36 -1.38
C ASP A 60 10.99 13.21 -1.73
N ASN A 61 9.69 13.43 -1.58
CA ASN A 61 8.67 12.46 -1.94
C ASN A 61 8.68 12.17 -3.45
N LEU A 62 8.68 13.22 -4.25
CA LEU A 62 8.66 13.10 -5.71
C LEU A 62 9.94 12.44 -6.23
N GLU A 63 11.11 12.81 -5.69
CA GLU A 63 12.39 12.19 -6.04
C GLU A 63 12.40 10.69 -5.70
N ARG A 64 11.97 10.32 -4.48
CA ARG A 64 11.90 8.91 -4.06
C ARG A 64 11.01 8.05 -4.92
N SER A 65 10.04 8.63 -5.63
CA SER A 65 9.20 7.87 -6.56
C SER A 65 9.99 7.35 -7.77
N GLY A 66 11.17 7.92 -8.05
CA GLY A 66 11.96 7.61 -9.24
C GLY A 66 11.38 8.18 -10.55
N LEU A 67 10.23 8.86 -10.49
CA LEU A 67 9.57 9.42 -11.67
C LEU A 67 9.84 10.90 -11.88
N PHE A 68 10.44 11.56 -10.89
CA PHE A 68 10.74 12.99 -10.93
C PHE A 68 12.18 13.28 -10.54
N ILE A 69 12.71 14.37 -11.09
CA ILE A 69 13.98 14.98 -10.67
C ILE A 69 13.67 16.41 -10.21
N PRO A 70 13.63 16.67 -8.89
CA PRO A 70 13.55 18.04 -8.39
C PRO A 70 14.76 18.87 -8.87
N LEU A 71 14.49 20.08 -9.32
CA LEU A 71 15.53 21.01 -9.75
C LEU A 71 16.10 21.75 -8.53
N ASP A 72 17.41 22.08 -8.58
CA ASP A 72 18.07 22.86 -7.53
C ASP A 72 17.46 24.27 -7.44
N GLU A 73 17.03 24.67 -6.25
CA GLU A 73 16.46 25.98 -5.96
C GLU A 73 17.37 27.14 -6.41
N LYS A 74 18.68 26.95 -6.39
CA LYS A 74 19.67 27.95 -6.85
C LYS A 74 19.54 28.31 -8.33
N ALA A 75 18.93 27.45 -9.12
CA ALA A 75 18.64 27.69 -10.52
C ALA A 75 17.38 28.53 -10.75
N PHE A 76 16.56 28.76 -9.71
CA PHE A 76 15.29 29.45 -9.85
C PHE A 76 15.49 30.95 -10.09
N ILE A 77 14.95 31.43 -11.20
CA ILE A 77 15.08 32.85 -11.63
C ILE A 77 13.96 33.68 -10.97
N GLN A 78 12.76 33.14 -10.89
CA GLN A 78 11.60 33.81 -10.31
C GLN A 78 11.50 33.50 -8.81
N SER A 79 11.39 34.56 -7.98
CA SER A 79 11.20 34.40 -6.54
C SER A 79 9.83 33.84 -6.17
N ASN A 80 9.72 33.11 -5.07
CA ASN A 80 8.47 32.56 -4.55
C ASN A 80 7.40 33.66 -4.26
N LYS A 81 7.82 34.85 -3.83
CA LYS A 81 6.94 36.01 -3.62
C LYS A 81 6.25 36.43 -4.91
N SER A 82 6.95 36.50 -6.01
CA SER A 82 6.39 36.90 -7.32
C SER A 82 5.51 35.83 -7.96
N LEU A 83 5.67 34.56 -7.56
CA LEU A 83 4.82 33.42 -7.96
C LEU A 83 3.42 33.47 -7.35
N SER A 84 3.18 34.32 -6.34
CA SER A 84 1.84 34.49 -5.75
C SER A 84 0.80 35.01 -6.76
N GLN A 85 1.23 35.64 -7.85
CA GLN A 85 0.38 36.11 -8.95
C GLN A 85 0.30 35.07 -10.08
N GLN A 86 1.26 35.06 -10.98
CA GLN A 86 1.35 34.12 -12.09
C GLN A 86 2.80 33.79 -12.41
N PRO A 87 3.14 32.52 -12.75
CA PRO A 87 4.47 32.16 -13.17
C PRO A 87 4.86 32.86 -14.48
N ARG A 88 6.11 33.33 -14.54
CA ARG A 88 6.75 33.67 -15.80
C ARG A 88 7.32 32.41 -16.42
N PHE A 89 6.52 31.72 -17.20
CA PHE A 89 6.85 30.39 -17.72
C PHE A 89 8.19 30.31 -18.47
N GLU A 90 8.59 31.38 -19.12
CA GLU A 90 9.88 31.44 -19.84
C GLU A 90 11.09 31.26 -18.90
N ASP A 91 11.02 31.80 -17.67
CA ASP A 91 12.08 31.63 -16.66
C ASP A 91 12.26 30.17 -16.30
N TRP A 92 11.16 29.42 -16.23
CA TRP A 92 11.14 28.00 -15.89
C TRP A 92 11.52 27.08 -17.07
N LYS A 93 11.22 27.50 -18.30
CA LYS A 93 11.66 26.79 -19.51
C LYS A 93 13.20 26.86 -19.68
N VAL A 94 13.82 28.00 -19.36
CA VAL A 94 15.28 28.18 -19.43
C VAL A 94 16.00 27.14 -18.56
N ILE A 95 15.51 26.86 -17.38
CA ILE A 95 16.07 25.84 -16.47
C ILE A 95 15.53 24.42 -16.75
N LYS A 96 14.77 24.24 -17.85
CA LYS A 96 14.21 22.96 -18.31
C LYS A 96 13.23 22.30 -17.33
N ALA A 97 12.56 23.08 -16.48
CA ALA A 97 11.46 22.56 -15.68
C ALA A 97 10.30 22.15 -16.59
N GLN A 98 9.81 20.93 -16.47
CA GLN A 98 8.59 20.50 -17.15
C GLN A 98 7.35 20.86 -16.35
N HIS A 99 7.45 20.75 -15.03
CA HIS A 99 6.38 21.09 -14.11
C HIS A 99 6.90 22.04 -13.02
N LEU A 100 5.97 22.84 -12.48
CA LEU A 100 6.25 23.78 -11.41
C LEU A 100 5.19 23.63 -10.32
N VAL A 101 5.64 23.39 -9.08
CA VAL A 101 4.84 23.47 -7.87
C VAL A 101 5.16 24.78 -7.17
N ALA A 102 4.15 25.61 -6.96
CA ALA A 102 4.26 26.88 -6.26
C ALA A 102 3.07 27.11 -5.35
N GLY A 103 3.20 27.94 -4.34
CA GLY A 103 2.11 28.19 -3.43
C GLY A 103 2.43 29.18 -2.32
N LYS A 104 1.54 29.23 -1.35
CA LYS A 104 1.67 30.08 -0.17
C LYS A 104 1.14 29.41 1.08
N ILE A 105 1.67 29.84 2.20
CA ILE A 105 1.22 29.42 3.54
C ILE A 105 0.92 30.63 4.40
N PHE A 106 -0.15 30.58 5.12
CA PHE A 106 -0.56 31.58 6.09
C PHE A 106 -1.34 30.90 7.23
N GLY A 107 -1.53 31.61 8.33
CA GLY A 107 -2.26 31.01 9.44
C GLY A 107 -2.34 31.95 10.64
N SER A 108 -3.05 31.47 11.66
CA SER A 108 -3.18 32.12 12.98
C SER A 108 -3.65 31.10 14.00
N ASN A 109 -3.38 31.38 15.29
CA ASN A 109 -3.93 30.62 16.43
C ASN A 109 -3.66 29.09 16.33
N GLY A 110 -2.45 28.69 15.90
CA GLY A 110 -2.06 27.28 15.78
C GLY A 110 -2.69 26.52 14.60
N LYS A 111 -3.36 27.24 13.68
CA LYS A 111 -3.88 26.71 12.42
C LYS A 111 -3.10 27.26 11.23
N ILE A 112 -2.94 26.46 10.22
CA ILE A 112 -2.32 26.85 8.95
C ILE A 112 -3.27 26.59 7.78
N SER A 113 -3.18 27.45 6.79
CA SER A 113 -3.77 27.29 5.46
C SER A 113 -2.63 27.21 4.44
N VAL A 114 -2.61 26.15 3.68
CA VAL A 114 -1.60 25.91 2.63
C VAL A 114 -2.30 25.87 1.29
N GLU A 115 -1.96 26.80 0.41
CA GLU A 115 -2.40 26.82 -0.98
C GLU A 115 -1.26 26.40 -1.87
N PHE A 116 -1.52 25.48 -2.79
CA PHE A 116 -0.54 25.11 -3.83
C PHE A 116 -1.19 25.10 -5.20
N ARG A 117 -0.37 25.26 -6.21
CA ARG A 117 -0.71 25.14 -7.62
C ARG A 117 0.37 24.33 -8.32
N LEU A 118 -0.04 23.46 -9.22
CA LEU A 118 0.80 22.72 -10.13
C LEU A 118 0.59 23.25 -11.54
N TYR A 119 1.69 23.53 -12.24
CA TYR A 119 1.65 24.01 -13.62
C TYR A 119 2.42 23.06 -14.53
N ASP A 120 1.93 22.90 -15.76
CA ASP A 120 2.72 22.46 -16.90
C ASP A 120 3.42 23.69 -17.49
N VAL A 121 4.73 23.69 -17.46
CA VAL A 121 5.55 24.85 -17.87
C VAL A 121 5.50 25.07 -19.37
N PHE A 122 5.52 23.99 -20.16
CA PHE A 122 5.54 24.08 -21.61
C PHE A 122 4.17 24.41 -22.18
N GLN A 123 3.10 23.85 -21.61
CA GLN A 123 1.72 24.21 -21.98
C GLN A 123 1.26 25.54 -21.35
N GLN A 124 2.05 26.11 -20.42
CA GLN A 124 1.72 27.33 -19.69
C GLN A 124 0.35 27.27 -19.00
N LYS A 125 0.02 26.09 -18.48
CA LYS A 125 -1.30 25.79 -17.94
C LYS A 125 -1.24 25.32 -16.49
N GLN A 126 -2.15 25.82 -15.67
CA GLN A 126 -2.38 25.27 -14.33
C GLN A 126 -3.11 23.92 -14.45
N LEU A 127 -2.49 22.85 -13.93
CA LEU A 127 -3.08 21.50 -13.89
C LEU A 127 -4.01 21.32 -12.70
N VAL A 128 -3.59 21.82 -11.53
CA VAL A 128 -4.39 21.75 -10.29
C VAL A 128 -4.03 22.91 -9.36
N GLY A 129 -5.00 23.33 -8.57
CA GLY A 129 -4.83 24.26 -7.45
C GLY A 129 -5.74 23.84 -6.31
N LYS A 130 -5.20 23.74 -5.10
CA LYS A 130 -5.96 23.35 -3.91
C LYS A 130 -5.50 24.13 -2.68
N LYS A 131 -6.41 24.23 -1.72
CA LYS A 131 -6.18 24.80 -0.40
C LYS A 131 -6.46 23.74 0.66
N TYR A 132 -5.58 23.64 1.65
CA TYR A 132 -5.74 22.76 2.81
C TYR A 132 -5.69 23.57 4.09
N GLU A 133 -6.57 23.26 5.02
CA GLU A 133 -6.62 23.87 6.35
C GLU A 133 -6.45 22.80 7.41
N THR A 134 -5.52 23.02 8.33
CA THR A 134 -5.21 22.06 9.39
C THR A 134 -4.54 22.75 10.59
N SER A 135 -4.27 22.00 11.65
CA SER A 135 -3.40 22.47 12.71
C SER A 135 -1.95 22.55 12.25
N GLU A 136 -1.19 23.47 12.80
CA GLU A 136 0.24 23.63 12.48
C GLU A 136 1.03 22.33 12.67
N LYS A 137 0.71 21.52 13.66
CA LYS A 137 1.37 20.22 13.91
C LYS A 137 1.26 19.23 12.75
N ASN A 138 0.27 19.37 11.89
CA ASN A 138 -0.02 18.46 10.77
C ASN A 138 0.61 18.91 9.44
N TRP A 139 1.51 19.90 9.46
CA TRP A 139 2.12 20.46 8.24
C TRP A 139 2.74 19.38 7.33
N ARG A 140 3.38 18.36 7.93
CA ARG A 140 4.04 17.29 7.18
C ARG A 140 3.04 16.43 6.41
N ARG A 141 1.90 16.11 7.01
CA ARG A 141 0.83 15.39 6.33
C ARG A 141 0.27 16.18 5.13
N VAL A 142 0.18 17.51 5.25
CA VAL A 142 -0.22 18.36 4.12
C VAL A 142 0.78 18.25 2.97
N ALA A 143 2.10 18.21 3.26
CA ALA A 143 3.11 17.98 2.25
C ALA A 143 2.92 16.65 1.51
N HIS A 144 2.64 15.56 2.22
CA HIS A 144 2.36 14.25 1.62
C HIS A 144 1.10 14.28 0.73
N ILE A 145 0.00 14.90 1.21
CA ILE A 145 -1.24 15.04 0.41
C ILE A 145 -1.00 15.89 -0.85
N ILE A 146 -0.17 16.93 -0.77
CA ILE A 146 0.22 17.72 -1.95
C ILE A 146 1.02 16.85 -2.91
N SER A 147 2.00 16.08 -2.42
CA SER A 147 2.78 15.15 -3.23
C SER A 147 1.89 14.13 -3.95
N ASP A 148 0.90 13.55 -3.27
CA ASP A 148 -0.09 12.66 -3.87
C ASP A 148 -0.91 13.35 -4.97
N SER A 149 -1.30 14.61 -4.74
CA SER A 149 -2.04 15.38 -5.74
C SER A 149 -1.18 15.70 -6.97
N VAL A 150 0.10 16.08 -6.78
CA VAL A 150 1.05 16.31 -7.86
C VAL A 150 1.28 15.04 -8.65
N PHE A 151 1.61 13.94 -7.98
CA PHE A 151 1.85 12.64 -8.58
C PHE A 151 0.66 12.20 -9.44
N LYS A 152 -0.55 12.24 -8.88
CA LYS A 152 -1.78 11.84 -9.59
C LYS A 152 -2.04 12.68 -10.84
N ASN A 153 -1.84 14.00 -10.77
CA ASN A 153 -2.14 14.88 -11.91
C ASN A 153 -1.14 14.75 -13.05
N ILE A 154 0.08 14.29 -12.78
CA ILE A 154 1.11 14.10 -13.80
C ILE A 154 1.10 12.67 -14.35
N THR A 155 0.96 11.66 -13.48
CA THR A 155 1.06 10.24 -13.87
C THR A 155 -0.29 9.59 -14.20
N GLY A 156 -1.39 10.18 -13.72
CA GLY A 156 -2.72 9.56 -13.77
C GLY A 156 -2.98 8.51 -12.70
N GLU A 157 -1.94 8.07 -11.97
CA GLU A 157 -2.06 7.06 -10.91
C GLU A 157 -2.24 7.68 -9.53
N GLY A 158 -2.85 6.94 -8.61
CA GLY A 158 -2.99 7.38 -7.21
C GLY A 158 -1.63 7.53 -6.53
N GLY A 159 -1.44 8.62 -5.80
CA GLY A 159 -0.26 8.80 -4.94
C GLY A 159 -0.29 7.87 -3.72
N TYR A 160 0.85 7.72 -3.07
CA TYR A 160 1.04 6.83 -1.90
C TYR A 160 1.84 7.51 -0.78
N PHE A 161 2.06 8.82 -0.86
CA PHE A 161 2.91 9.55 0.10
C PHE A 161 2.22 9.82 1.43
N ASP A 162 0.88 10.05 1.46
CA ASP A 162 0.11 10.13 2.72
C ASP A 162 -0.20 8.74 3.26
N THR A 163 0.84 7.91 3.42
CA THR A 163 0.73 6.56 3.98
C THR A 163 1.69 6.37 5.15
N ARG A 164 1.43 5.34 5.96
CA ARG A 164 2.25 4.97 7.11
C ARG A 164 2.66 3.51 7.03
N ILE A 165 3.79 3.21 7.64
CA ILE A 165 4.33 1.86 7.77
C ILE A 165 4.17 1.41 9.21
N VAL A 166 3.52 0.27 9.41
CA VAL A 166 3.54 -0.45 10.69
C VAL A 166 4.48 -1.64 10.58
N TYR A 167 5.33 -1.82 11.57
CA TYR A 167 6.34 -2.87 11.57
C TYR A 167 6.70 -3.32 12.98
N VAL A 168 7.46 -4.40 13.07
CA VAL A 168 8.05 -4.87 14.32
C VAL A 168 9.47 -4.33 14.40
N ALA A 169 9.70 -3.42 15.34
CA ALA A 169 11.03 -2.91 15.65
C ALA A 169 11.72 -3.85 16.64
N GLU A 170 12.93 -4.28 16.33
CA GLU A 170 13.80 -5.02 17.23
C GLU A 170 14.85 -4.09 17.84
N THR A 171 14.94 -4.09 19.17
CA THR A 171 15.95 -3.32 19.93
C THR A 171 16.58 -4.18 21.01
N GLY A 172 17.73 -3.75 21.54
CA GLY A 172 18.46 -4.46 22.58
C GLY A 172 19.57 -5.38 22.06
N PRO A 173 20.33 -6.02 22.96
CA PRO A 173 21.44 -6.90 22.62
C PRO A 173 20.96 -8.17 21.90
N LYS A 174 21.87 -8.84 21.17
CA LYS A 174 21.57 -9.98 20.27
C LYS A 174 20.82 -11.11 20.96
N ASP A 175 21.11 -11.36 22.20
CA ASP A 175 20.62 -12.44 23.07
C ASP A 175 19.39 -12.03 23.92
N ASN A 176 19.03 -10.74 23.93
CA ASN A 176 17.85 -10.23 24.64
C ASN A 176 17.17 -9.11 23.84
N LYS A 177 16.66 -9.47 22.68
CA LYS A 177 15.96 -8.52 21.80
C LYS A 177 14.53 -8.31 22.24
N GLN A 178 14.15 -7.04 22.39
CA GLN A 178 12.77 -6.63 22.53
C GLN A 178 12.14 -6.37 21.16
N LYS A 179 10.96 -6.92 20.94
CA LYS A 179 10.15 -6.69 19.74
C LYS A 179 8.94 -5.86 20.09
N ARG A 180 8.81 -4.70 19.44
CA ARG A 180 7.71 -3.75 19.67
C ARG A 180 7.01 -3.42 18.36
N LEU A 181 5.71 -3.26 18.40
CA LEU A 181 5.01 -2.62 17.29
C LEU A 181 5.46 -1.17 17.21
N ALA A 182 5.81 -0.74 16.02
CA ALA A 182 6.18 0.63 15.71
C ALA A 182 5.43 1.11 14.47
N ILE A 183 5.23 2.42 14.39
CA ILE A 183 4.61 3.09 13.26
C ILE A 183 5.45 4.31 12.88
N MET A 184 5.52 4.61 11.60
CA MET A 184 6.17 5.80 11.05
C MET A 184 5.47 6.20 9.74
N ASP A 185 5.70 7.43 9.30
CA ASP A 185 5.35 7.84 7.95
C ASP A 185 6.21 7.08 6.91
N GLN A 186 5.79 7.02 5.67
CA GLN A 186 6.50 6.26 4.63
C GLN A 186 7.92 6.79 4.37
N ASP A 187 8.22 8.01 4.80
CA ASP A 187 9.52 8.67 4.71
C ASP A 187 10.34 8.60 6.00
N GLN A 188 9.98 7.67 6.91
CA GLN A 188 10.62 7.39 8.19
C GLN A 188 10.40 8.45 9.29
N ALA A 189 9.67 9.54 8.99
CA ALA A 189 9.31 10.53 9.99
C ALA A 189 8.23 10.03 10.96
N ASN A 190 8.03 10.77 12.06
CA ASN A 190 6.99 10.52 13.06
C ASN A 190 7.02 9.09 13.63
N HIS A 191 8.23 8.50 13.74
CA HIS A 191 8.40 7.19 14.35
C HIS A 191 7.94 7.20 15.80
N ARG A 192 7.13 6.18 16.16
CA ARG A 192 6.77 5.92 17.56
C ARG A 192 6.48 4.44 17.78
N PHE A 193 6.72 3.98 19.01
CA PHE A 193 6.31 2.66 19.45
C PHE A 193 4.83 2.66 19.81
N LEU A 194 4.13 1.57 19.48
CA LEU A 194 2.73 1.33 19.82
C LEU A 194 2.58 0.37 21.00
N THR A 195 3.61 -0.44 21.28
CA THR A 195 3.68 -1.37 22.41
C THR A 195 4.97 -1.16 23.20
N ASP A 196 4.99 -1.57 24.46
CA ASP A 196 6.10 -1.40 25.39
C ASP A 196 7.22 -2.46 25.23
N GLY A 197 6.95 -3.57 24.55
CA GLY A 197 7.89 -4.70 24.37
C GLY A 197 7.82 -5.76 25.47
N SER A 198 6.84 -5.70 26.36
CA SER A 198 6.63 -6.71 27.43
C SER A 198 6.31 -8.09 26.84
N TYR A 199 5.74 -8.14 25.64
CA TYR A 199 5.36 -9.36 24.94
C TYR A 199 5.86 -9.38 23.51
N LEU A 200 6.21 -10.58 23.02
CA LEU A 200 6.54 -10.78 21.62
C LEU A 200 5.34 -10.43 20.74
N VAL A 201 5.57 -9.57 19.76
CA VAL A 201 4.58 -9.15 18.75
C VAL A 201 5.10 -9.45 17.35
N LEU A 202 4.24 -9.88 16.45
CA LEU A 202 4.60 -10.29 15.09
C LEU A 202 3.51 -9.94 14.08
N THR A 203 3.88 -9.89 12.81
CA THR A 203 2.98 -9.81 11.63
C THR A 203 1.92 -8.71 11.67
N PRO A 204 2.29 -7.44 11.97
CA PRO A 204 1.30 -6.36 11.96
C PRO A 204 0.77 -6.10 10.54
N ARG A 205 -0.51 -5.74 10.45
CA ARG A 205 -1.18 -5.34 9.20
C ARG A 205 -2.18 -4.23 9.47
N PHE A 206 -2.18 -3.21 8.61
CA PHE A 206 -3.20 -2.17 8.64
C PHE A 206 -4.56 -2.67 8.18
N SER A 207 -5.60 -2.11 8.77
CA SER A 207 -6.93 -2.11 8.19
C SER A 207 -6.95 -1.22 6.94
N PRO A 208 -7.63 -1.61 5.86
CA PRO A 208 -7.66 -0.81 4.62
C PRO A 208 -8.46 0.50 4.76
N ASN A 209 -9.34 0.60 5.73
CA ASN A 209 -10.32 1.70 5.84
C ASN A 209 -10.45 2.31 7.24
N SER A 210 -9.62 1.91 8.19
CA SER A 210 -9.65 2.45 9.56
C SER A 210 -8.26 2.55 10.17
N GLN A 211 -8.16 3.30 11.26
CA GLN A 211 -6.90 3.47 12.02
C GLN A 211 -6.63 2.27 12.95
N LYS A 212 -6.87 1.06 12.44
CA LYS A 212 -6.67 -0.17 13.17
C LYS A 212 -5.56 -1.02 12.57
N ILE A 213 -4.88 -1.75 13.43
CA ILE A 213 -3.83 -2.70 13.08
C ILE A 213 -4.22 -4.05 13.64
N THR A 214 -4.14 -5.12 12.85
CA THR A 214 -4.16 -6.48 13.39
C THR A 214 -2.74 -7.00 13.50
N TYR A 215 -2.46 -7.78 14.53
CA TYR A 215 -1.14 -8.37 14.79
C TYR A 215 -1.27 -9.62 15.66
N MET A 216 -0.20 -10.39 15.72
CA MET A 216 -0.09 -11.52 16.64
C MET A 216 0.73 -11.12 17.87
N SER A 217 0.30 -11.54 19.06
CA SER A 217 1.04 -11.35 20.30
C SER A 217 1.04 -12.60 21.18
N TYR A 218 2.13 -12.76 21.91
CA TYR A 218 2.37 -13.82 22.90
C TYR A 218 2.11 -13.33 24.33
N VAL A 219 1.08 -12.56 24.57
CA VAL A 219 0.65 -12.17 25.92
C VAL A 219 0.48 -13.39 26.81
N ASN A 220 -0.13 -14.44 26.26
CA ASN A 220 -0.11 -15.78 26.85
C ASN A 220 1.08 -16.55 26.23
N ARG A 221 2.15 -16.80 26.99
CA ARG A 221 3.42 -17.35 26.49
C ARG A 221 3.29 -18.64 25.67
N ASN A 222 2.27 -19.43 25.91
CA ASN A 222 2.08 -20.73 25.27
C ASN A 222 1.07 -20.73 24.10
N SER A 223 0.35 -19.64 23.89
CA SER A 223 -0.72 -19.58 22.90
C SER A 223 -0.78 -18.18 22.27
N PRO A 224 -0.10 -17.95 21.15
CA PRO A 224 -0.21 -16.68 20.45
C PRO A 224 -1.65 -16.42 20.02
N ARG A 225 -2.07 -15.18 20.13
CA ARG A 225 -3.39 -14.69 19.77
C ARG A 225 -3.31 -13.56 18.78
N VAL A 226 -4.32 -13.44 17.98
CA VAL A 226 -4.53 -12.28 17.11
C VAL A 226 -5.21 -11.18 17.90
N TYR A 227 -4.68 -9.97 17.76
CA TYR A 227 -5.19 -8.75 18.38
C TYR A 227 -5.52 -7.71 17.31
N ILE A 228 -6.47 -6.83 17.64
CA ILE A 228 -6.66 -5.56 16.97
C ILE A 228 -6.19 -4.44 17.91
N PHE A 229 -5.38 -3.53 17.38
CA PHE A 229 -4.95 -2.30 18.04
C PHE A 229 -5.55 -1.11 17.31
N ASP A 230 -6.26 -0.26 18.02
CA ASP A 230 -6.76 1.01 17.52
C ASP A 230 -5.71 2.10 17.79
N ILE A 231 -5.19 2.70 16.71
CA ILE A 231 -4.07 3.66 16.77
C ILE A 231 -4.49 4.98 17.43
N GLU A 232 -5.76 5.36 17.32
CA GLU A 232 -6.28 6.62 17.84
C GLU A 232 -6.55 6.53 19.34
N THR A 233 -7.15 5.44 19.77
CA THR A 233 -7.56 5.27 21.17
C THR A 233 -6.55 4.51 22.02
N GLY A 234 -5.59 3.80 21.38
CA GLY A 234 -4.64 2.91 22.06
C GLY A 234 -5.28 1.62 22.58
N LYS A 235 -6.55 1.37 22.31
CA LYS A 235 -7.24 0.16 22.78
C LYS A 235 -6.80 -1.07 22.02
N GLN A 236 -6.68 -2.16 22.77
CA GLN A 236 -6.39 -3.49 22.21
C GLN A 236 -7.54 -4.45 22.53
N GLU A 237 -7.88 -5.29 21.58
CA GLU A 237 -8.85 -6.35 21.75
C GLU A 237 -8.39 -7.66 21.12
N ILE A 238 -8.74 -8.79 21.73
CA ILE A 238 -8.49 -10.11 21.14
C ILE A 238 -9.51 -10.36 20.02
N VAL A 239 -9.02 -10.96 18.94
CA VAL A 239 -9.82 -11.31 17.77
C VAL A 239 -10.22 -12.79 17.86
N GLY A 240 -11.46 -13.03 18.28
CA GLY A 240 -12.03 -14.37 18.42
C GLY A 240 -11.46 -15.16 19.61
N GLU A 241 -12.25 -16.14 20.03
CA GLU A 241 -11.86 -17.11 21.06
C GLU A 241 -11.57 -18.45 20.38
N PHE A 242 -10.30 -18.80 20.33
CA PHE A 242 -9.84 -20.05 19.72
C PHE A 242 -9.06 -20.85 20.78
N PRO A 243 -9.28 -22.18 20.90
CA PRO A 243 -8.58 -22.99 21.90
C PRO A 243 -7.08 -23.14 21.61
N GLY A 244 -6.67 -23.05 20.35
CA GLY A 244 -5.28 -23.19 19.90
C GLY A 244 -4.62 -21.87 19.49
N MET A 245 -3.59 -21.98 18.67
CA MET A 245 -2.82 -20.82 18.18
C MET A 245 -3.51 -20.16 17.00
N THR A 246 -3.59 -18.81 17.02
CA THR A 246 -4.01 -18.01 15.86
C THR A 246 -2.88 -17.14 15.36
N PHE A 247 -2.67 -17.04 14.04
CA PHE A 247 -1.56 -16.30 13.45
C PHE A 247 -1.83 -15.83 12.02
N ALA A 248 -0.88 -15.03 11.48
CA ALA A 248 -0.91 -14.46 10.14
C ALA A 248 -2.23 -13.74 9.77
N PRO A 249 -2.73 -12.84 10.63
CA PRO A 249 -4.00 -12.17 10.39
C PRO A 249 -3.92 -11.17 9.24
N ARG A 250 -5.01 -11.03 8.46
CA ARG A 250 -5.18 -9.98 7.43
C ARG A 250 -6.64 -9.54 7.36
N PHE A 251 -6.84 -8.23 7.26
CA PHE A 251 -8.17 -7.68 7.01
C PHE A 251 -8.66 -8.02 5.60
N SER A 252 -9.98 -8.16 5.45
CA SER A 252 -10.65 -8.11 4.16
C SER A 252 -10.58 -6.69 3.56
N PRO A 253 -10.74 -6.54 2.23
CA PRO A 253 -10.67 -5.22 1.58
C PRO A 253 -11.69 -4.20 2.10
N ASP A 254 -12.84 -4.67 2.58
CA ASP A 254 -13.88 -3.84 3.22
C ASP A 254 -13.63 -3.57 4.71
N GLY A 255 -12.57 -4.17 5.29
CA GLY A 255 -12.20 -4.03 6.70
C GLY A 255 -13.14 -4.69 7.70
N ASN A 256 -14.15 -5.43 7.26
CA ASN A 256 -15.18 -6.03 8.12
C ASN A 256 -14.85 -7.44 8.60
N LYS A 257 -13.84 -8.08 7.98
CA LYS A 257 -13.44 -9.46 8.30
C LYS A 257 -11.94 -9.55 8.48
N ILE A 258 -11.52 -10.61 9.18
CA ILE A 258 -10.10 -11.00 9.27
C ILE A 258 -9.99 -12.45 8.82
N VAL A 259 -9.11 -12.71 7.84
CA VAL A 259 -8.62 -14.05 7.55
C VAL A 259 -7.39 -14.32 8.41
N MET A 260 -7.31 -15.50 8.99
CA MET A 260 -6.17 -15.94 9.82
C MET A 260 -6.01 -17.44 9.74
N SER A 261 -4.86 -17.91 10.19
CA SER A 261 -4.61 -19.34 10.38
C SER A 261 -4.86 -19.71 11.85
N PHE A 262 -5.47 -20.85 12.06
CA PHE A 262 -5.68 -21.44 13.37
C PHE A 262 -5.09 -22.85 13.40
N THR A 263 -4.27 -23.15 14.42
CA THR A 263 -3.75 -24.49 14.67
C THR A 263 -4.53 -25.12 15.79
N ASP A 264 -5.18 -26.23 15.48
CA ASP A 264 -5.85 -27.07 16.46
C ASP A 264 -4.82 -27.74 17.36
N PRO A 265 -4.87 -27.57 18.70
CA PRO A 265 -3.87 -28.14 19.60
C PRO A 265 -3.92 -29.66 19.69
N ASP A 266 -5.07 -30.28 19.46
CA ASP A 266 -5.28 -31.73 19.59
C ASP A 266 -4.83 -32.47 18.36
N ILE A 267 -5.01 -31.88 17.18
CA ILE A 267 -4.69 -32.49 15.88
C ILE A 267 -3.31 -32.03 15.37
N GLY A 268 -2.84 -30.85 15.79
CA GLY A 268 -1.61 -30.22 15.30
C GLY A 268 -1.70 -29.71 13.86
N ASN A 269 -2.91 -29.69 13.28
CA ASN A 269 -3.15 -29.20 11.92
C ASN A 269 -3.50 -27.72 11.92
N SER A 270 -3.15 -27.03 10.84
CA SER A 270 -3.43 -25.59 10.66
C SER A 270 -4.35 -25.37 9.49
N GLU A 271 -5.43 -24.65 9.74
CA GLU A 271 -6.46 -24.36 8.76
C GLU A 271 -6.75 -22.86 8.68
N ILE A 272 -7.36 -22.43 7.60
CA ILE A 272 -7.72 -21.03 7.38
C ILE A 272 -9.14 -20.78 7.89
N TYR A 273 -9.26 -19.71 8.67
CA TYR A 273 -10.53 -19.21 9.21
C TYR A 273 -10.76 -17.76 8.78
N ILE A 274 -12.02 -17.41 8.58
CA ILE A 274 -12.47 -16.02 8.41
C ILE A 274 -13.37 -15.68 9.58
N LEU A 275 -13.01 -14.61 10.31
CA LEU A 275 -13.82 -14.03 11.38
C LEU A 275 -14.52 -12.78 10.87
N ASP A 276 -15.82 -12.69 11.06
CA ASP A 276 -16.59 -11.46 10.89
C ASP A 276 -16.47 -10.60 12.15
N LEU A 277 -15.99 -9.37 12.00
CA LEU A 277 -15.69 -8.48 13.13
C LEU A 277 -16.95 -7.90 13.80
N LYS A 278 -18.06 -7.86 13.09
CA LYS A 278 -19.33 -7.35 13.62
C LYS A 278 -20.06 -8.43 14.41
N THR A 279 -20.22 -9.60 13.82
CA THR A 279 -20.95 -10.72 14.43
C THR A 279 -20.11 -11.55 15.39
N ARG A 280 -18.78 -11.45 15.29
CA ARG A 280 -17.79 -12.27 16.01
C ARG A 280 -17.89 -13.78 15.68
N ILE A 281 -18.55 -14.13 14.58
CA ILE A 281 -18.65 -15.51 14.11
C ILE A 281 -17.45 -15.83 13.24
N SER A 282 -16.76 -16.93 13.55
CA SER A 282 -15.68 -17.50 12.75
C SER A 282 -16.19 -18.63 11.86
N LYS A 283 -15.72 -18.66 10.62
CA LYS A 283 -15.98 -19.73 9.67
C LYS A 283 -14.67 -20.39 9.24
N ARG A 284 -14.58 -21.71 9.37
CA ARG A 284 -13.50 -22.52 8.79
C ARG A 284 -13.64 -22.51 7.26
N ILE A 285 -12.57 -22.25 6.56
CA ILE A 285 -12.52 -22.12 5.10
C ILE A 285 -11.86 -23.33 4.46
N THR A 286 -10.77 -23.83 5.07
CA THR A 286 -10.11 -25.06 4.63
C THR A 286 -10.36 -26.18 5.62
N ASP A 287 -10.51 -27.41 5.11
CA ASP A 287 -10.78 -28.62 5.89
C ASP A 287 -10.11 -29.80 5.21
N ASN A 288 -8.89 -30.12 5.64
CA ASN A 288 -8.11 -31.23 5.11
C ASN A 288 -6.94 -31.58 6.05
N SER A 289 -6.15 -32.61 5.72
CA SER A 289 -5.02 -33.05 6.53
C SER A 289 -3.73 -32.22 6.33
N ALA A 290 -3.72 -31.28 5.39
CA ALA A 290 -2.57 -30.45 5.10
C ALA A 290 -2.53 -29.20 5.99
N ILE A 291 -1.35 -28.57 6.05
CA ILE A 291 -1.13 -27.30 6.75
C ILE A 291 -1.47 -26.14 5.79
N ASP A 292 -2.60 -25.49 6.02
CA ASP A 292 -3.06 -24.34 5.24
C ASP A 292 -2.88 -23.05 6.03
N VAL A 293 -2.03 -22.13 5.53
CA VAL A 293 -1.63 -20.95 6.31
C VAL A 293 -1.38 -19.71 5.44
N SER A 294 -1.23 -18.56 6.12
CA SER A 294 -0.83 -17.27 5.53
C SER A 294 -1.74 -16.76 4.42
N ALA A 295 -3.04 -16.83 4.63
CA ALA A 295 -4.01 -16.39 3.64
C ALA A 295 -4.04 -14.87 3.45
N SER A 296 -4.36 -14.44 2.21
CA SER A 296 -4.58 -13.05 1.83
C SER A 296 -5.79 -12.94 0.91
N PHE A 297 -6.68 -11.97 1.17
CA PHE A 297 -7.81 -11.70 0.29
C PHE A 297 -7.36 -11.11 -1.06
N SER A 298 -8.11 -11.43 -2.11
CA SER A 298 -8.09 -10.64 -3.35
C SER A 298 -8.67 -9.24 -3.12
N PRO A 299 -8.30 -8.23 -3.92
CA PRO A 299 -8.80 -6.85 -3.73
C PRO A 299 -10.32 -6.70 -3.83
N ASP A 300 -10.99 -7.58 -4.57
CA ASP A 300 -12.45 -7.64 -4.66
C ASP A 300 -13.13 -8.41 -3.51
N GLY A 301 -12.33 -8.99 -2.62
CA GLY A 301 -12.81 -9.76 -1.47
C GLY A 301 -13.46 -11.11 -1.79
N LYS A 302 -13.44 -11.57 -3.05
CA LYS A 302 -14.13 -12.80 -3.47
C LYS A 302 -13.28 -14.05 -3.36
N LYS A 303 -11.95 -13.91 -3.35
CA LYS A 303 -10.98 -15.01 -3.30
C LYS A 303 -9.99 -14.82 -2.17
N ILE A 304 -9.34 -15.91 -1.82
CA ILE A 304 -8.14 -15.91 -0.98
C ILE A 304 -7.01 -16.64 -1.70
N VAL A 305 -5.78 -16.17 -1.51
CA VAL A 305 -4.56 -16.90 -1.83
C VAL A 305 -3.90 -17.35 -0.53
N PHE A 306 -3.39 -18.55 -0.49
CA PHE A 306 -2.75 -19.12 0.71
C PHE A 306 -1.66 -20.13 0.31
N ASN A 307 -0.83 -20.53 1.25
CA ASN A 307 0.08 -21.63 1.05
C ASN A 307 -0.38 -22.89 1.77
N SER A 308 -0.15 -24.03 1.13
CA SER A 308 -0.55 -25.36 1.58
C SER A 308 0.49 -26.40 1.20
N ASP A 309 0.67 -27.41 2.04
CA ASP A 309 1.54 -28.56 1.75
C ASP A 309 0.78 -29.82 1.26
N ARG A 310 -0.51 -29.66 0.89
CA ARG A 310 -1.39 -30.75 0.39
C ARG A 310 -0.85 -31.53 -0.82
N SER A 311 0.14 -31.01 -1.50
CA SER A 311 0.83 -31.69 -2.63
C SER A 311 2.27 -32.12 -2.27
N GLY A 312 2.57 -32.35 -0.99
CA GLY A 312 3.84 -32.84 -0.47
C GLY A 312 4.86 -31.74 -0.17
N ARG A 313 4.77 -30.57 -0.80
CA ARG A 313 5.56 -29.37 -0.53
C ARG A 313 4.66 -28.16 -0.42
N ARG A 314 5.17 -27.09 0.17
CA ARG A 314 4.40 -25.83 0.30
C ARG A 314 4.28 -25.14 -1.04
N HIS A 315 3.05 -25.08 -1.54
CA HIS A 315 2.66 -24.41 -2.77
C HIS A 315 1.59 -23.36 -2.53
N LEU A 316 1.43 -22.46 -3.49
CA LEU A 316 0.38 -21.44 -3.45
C LEU A 316 -0.91 -21.96 -4.08
N TYR A 317 -2.01 -21.71 -3.40
CA TYR A 317 -3.36 -22.06 -3.82
C TYR A 317 -4.25 -20.82 -3.78
N ILE A 318 -5.23 -20.79 -4.66
CA ILE A 318 -6.34 -19.83 -4.64
C ILE A 318 -7.62 -20.63 -4.41
N SER A 319 -8.53 -20.07 -3.61
CA SER A 319 -9.90 -20.53 -3.50
C SER A 319 -10.88 -19.36 -3.47
N ASP A 320 -12.16 -19.64 -3.62
CA ASP A 320 -13.19 -18.70 -3.25
C ASP A 320 -13.22 -18.53 -1.72
N VAL A 321 -13.75 -17.41 -1.22
CA VAL A 321 -13.81 -17.12 0.24
C VAL A 321 -14.69 -18.08 1.04
N ASP A 322 -15.49 -18.91 0.37
CA ASP A 322 -16.25 -19.98 1.00
C ASP A 322 -15.51 -21.32 1.08
N GLY A 323 -14.27 -21.38 0.55
CA GLY A 323 -13.39 -22.56 0.52
C GLY A 323 -13.54 -23.44 -0.72
N LYS A 324 -14.42 -23.08 -1.66
CA LYS A 324 -14.61 -23.83 -2.91
C LYS A 324 -13.59 -23.45 -3.99
N ASN A 325 -13.58 -24.21 -5.08
CA ASN A 325 -12.77 -23.96 -6.28
C ASN A 325 -11.27 -23.82 -6.00
N VAL A 326 -10.74 -24.66 -5.10
CA VAL A 326 -9.32 -24.66 -4.73
C VAL A 326 -8.45 -25.04 -5.93
N LYS A 327 -7.50 -24.16 -6.29
CA LYS A 327 -6.60 -24.34 -7.43
C LYS A 327 -5.17 -23.99 -7.05
N ARG A 328 -4.23 -24.88 -7.34
CA ARG A 328 -2.79 -24.60 -7.23
C ARG A 328 -2.36 -23.62 -8.31
N ILE A 329 -1.58 -22.60 -7.95
CA ILE A 329 -1.06 -21.57 -8.86
C ILE A 329 0.47 -21.58 -9.01
N SER A 330 1.23 -22.04 -8.01
CA SER A 330 2.68 -22.21 -8.14
C SER A 330 3.01 -23.54 -8.83
N ARG A 331 3.88 -23.51 -9.85
CA ARG A 331 4.16 -24.67 -10.71
C ARG A 331 5.60 -25.17 -10.61
N GLU A 332 6.56 -24.28 -10.37
CA GLU A 332 7.98 -24.59 -10.34
C GLU A 332 8.41 -25.32 -9.07
N ALA A 333 9.61 -25.85 -9.06
CA ALA A 333 10.24 -26.43 -7.88
C ALA A 333 10.44 -25.37 -6.79
N GLY A 334 10.62 -25.82 -5.54
CA GLY A 334 10.79 -24.96 -4.37
C GLY A 334 9.60 -25.00 -3.41
N SER A 335 9.70 -24.24 -2.34
CA SER A 335 8.64 -24.04 -1.36
C SER A 335 8.20 -22.57 -1.37
N TYR A 336 6.91 -22.35 -1.26
CA TYR A 336 6.29 -21.04 -1.43
C TYR A 336 5.59 -20.61 -0.15
N TYR A 337 5.77 -19.32 0.25
CA TYR A 337 5.32 -18.82 1.54
C TYR A 337 4.70 -17.42 1.42
N THR A 338 3.89 -17.05 2.40
CA THR A 338 3.39 -15.69 2.67
C THR A 338 2.88 -14.93 1.43
N PRO A 339 1.95 -15.49 0.65
CA PRO A 339 1.43 -14.82 -0.52
C PRO A 339 0.66 -13.55 -0.15
N VAL A 340 0.80 -12.52 -0.98
CA VAL A 340 0.08 -11.24 -0.84
C VAL A 340 -0.43 -10.83 -2.21
N TRP A 341 -1.71 -10.56 -2.31
CA TRP A 341 -2.31 -10.04 -3.54
C TRP A 341 -1.94 -8.58 -3.76
N SER A 342 -1.62 -8.20 -5.01
CA SER A 342 -1.42 -6.79 -5.37
C SER A 342 -2.73 -6.02 -5.20
N PRO A 343 -2.69 -4.72 -4.89
CA PRO A 343 -3.91 -3.91 -4.80
C PRO A 343 -4.73 -3.85 -6.10
N ARG A 344 -4.08 -4.05 -7.26
CA ARG A 344 -4.75 -4.11 -8.58
C ARG A 344 -5.41 -5.46 -8.86
N GLY A 345 -5.01 -6.51 -8.13
CA GLY A 345 -5.54 -7.86 -8.33
C GLY A 345 -4.90 -8.64 -9.48
N ASP A 346 -3.93 -8.08 -10.16
CA ASP A 346 -3.25 -8.65 -11.33
C ASP A 346 -2.04 -9.52 -10.98
N MET A 347 -1.44 -9.32 -9.80
CA MET A 347 -0.23 -10.02 -9.36
C MET A 347 -0.36 -10.54 -7.92
N ILE A 348 0.48 -11.51 -7.60
CA ILE A 348 0.66 -12.05 -6.24
C ILE A 348 2.16 -12.04 -5.94
N ALA A 349 2.57 -11.29 -4.92
CA ALA A 349 3.91 -11.36 -4.37
C ALA A 349 3.99 -12.50 -3.36
N PHE A 350 5.13 -13.21 -3.32
CA PHE A 350 5.34 -14.33 -2.39
C PHE A 350 6.82 -14.54 -2.12
N THR A 351 7.13 -15.25 -1.06
CA THR A 351 8.49 -15.73 -0.80
C THR A 351 8.66 -17.14 -1.38
N LYS A 352 9.68 -17.36 -2.22
CA LYS A 352 10.09 -18.67 -2.73
C LYS A 352 11.39 -19.10 -2.05
N GLN A 353 11.45 -20.33 -1.60
CA GLN A 353 12.68 -20.96 -1.11
C GLN A 353 13.11 -22.07 -2.07
N GLU A 354 14.33 -21.98 -2.59
CA GLU A 354 14.94 -22.95 -3.49
C GLU A 354 16.44 -22.99 -3.27
N GLY A 355 17.05 -24.19 -3.23
CA GLY A 355 18.49 -24.34 -3.03
C GLY A 355 19.03 -23.73 -1.73
N GLY A 356 18.21 -23.60 -0.68
CA GLY A 356 18.59 -22.97 0.58
C GLY A 356 18.52 -21.43 0.58
N GLN A 357 18.18 -20.82 -0.55
CA GLN A 357 18.03 -19.36 -0.71
C GLN A 357 16.56 -18.93 -0.72
N PHE A 358 16.30 -17.66 -0.36
CA PHE A 358 14.97 -17.05 -0.39
C PHE A 358 14.92 -15.96 -1.46
N TYR A 359 13.83 -15.96 -2.20
CA TYR A 359 13.52 -15.00 -3.28
C TYR A 359 12.13 -14.38 -3.05
N ILE A 360 11.93 -13.18 -3.59
CA ILE A 360 10.62 -12.53 -3.66
C ILE A 360 10.23 -12.40 -5.14
#